data_dddcab4779dadef084f7d4240ce33277
#
_entry.id   dddcab4779dadef084f7d4240ce33277
#
_cell.length_a   1.000
_cell.length_b   1.000
_cell.length_c   1.000
_cell.angle_alpha   90.00
_cell.angle_beta   90.00
_cell.angle_gamma   90.00
#
_symmetry.space_group_name_H-M   'P 1'
#
loop_
_entity.id
_entity.type
_entity.pdbx_description
1 polymer ?
#
loop_
_entity_poly.entity_id
_entity_poly.type
_entity_poly.pdbx_seq_one_letter_code
_entity_poly.pdbx_strand_id
1 'polypeptide(L)'
;MHFRLFFLLLLVPFFVQAQNKLSGTVVDNTTKQPISGANLVVKGSKVSTSTDFSGTFQLSSVSKGDQIVVSFVGFKSQTVIYSGQNSLTVLLQEQDNELKEVVVQVGYGSVKRKDATGSVTTLATKDFNKGVNVSTENMLTGRVAGLSINSSGAPG
;
A
#
# COMPACT_ATOMS: atom_id res chain seq x y z
N MET A 1 -18.14 24.00 60.79
CA MET A 1 -18.03 22.67 60.10
C MET A 1 -18.16 22.81 58.57
N HIS A 2 -18.90 23.77 58.04
CA HIS A 2 -19.11 24.03 56.59
C HIS A 2 -17.89 24.64 55.88
N PHE A 3 -17.01 25.35 56.59
CA PHE A 3 -15.78 25.94 55.99
C PHE A 3 -14.76 24.89 55.52
N ARG A 4 -14.66 23.75 56.22
CA ARG A 4 -13.83 22.63 55.83
C ARG A 4 -14.34 21.88 54.61
N LEU A 5 -15.67 21.81 54.45
CA LEU A 5 -16.33 21.19 53.31
C LEU A 5 -16.16 22.04 52.03
N PHE A 6 -16.17 23.36 52.18
CA PHE A 6 -15.94 24.33 51.10
C PHE A 6 -14.49 24.29 50.57
N PHE A 7 -13.52 24.07 51.44
CA PHE A 7 -12.12 23.92 51.07
C PHE A 7 -11.83 22.60 50.32
N LEU A 8 -12.59 21.55 50.66
CA LEU A 8 -12.48 20.27 49.97
C LEU A 8 -13.11 20.33 48.56
N LEU A 9 -14.15 21.12 48.35
CA LEU A 9 -14.79 21.35 47.06
C LEU A 9 -13.93 22.18 46.11
N LEU A 10 -13.04 23.05 46.64
CA LEU A 10 -12.15 23.87 45.84
C LEU A 10 -10.95 23.09 45.26
N LEU A 11 -10.71 21.87 45.77
CA LEU A 11 -9.56 21.04 45.38
C LEU A 11 -9.87 20.11 44.19
N VAL A 12 -11.15 19.99 43.77
CA VAL A 12 -11.62 19.10 42.72
C VAL A 12 -11.18 19.50 41.30
N PRO A 13 -10.98 20.78 40.91
CA PRO A 13 -10.66 21.11 39.52
C PRO A 13 -9.21 20.84 39.09
N PHE A 14 -8.31 20.35 39.98
CA PHE A 14 -6.91 20.14 39.61
C PHE A 14 -6.58 18.83 38.87
N PHE A 15 -7.57 17.99 38.62
CA PHE A 15 -7.36 16.83 37.74
C PHE A 15 -7.58 17.20 36.27
N VAL A 16 -6.96 18.26 35.79
CA VAL A 16 -6.82 18.48 34.35
C VAL A 16 -5.81 17.46 33.84
N GLN A 17 -6.30 16.40 33.25
CA GLN A 17 -5.46 15.44 32.53
C GLN A 17 -4.79 16.18 31.37
N ALA A 18 -3.49 16.36 31.45
CA ALA A 18 -2.69 16.84 30.35
C ALA A 18 -2.79 15.81 29.23
N GLN A 19 -3.62 16.09 28.22
CA GLN A 19 -3.69 15.28 27.02
C GLN A 19 -2.32 15.34 26.34
N ASN A 20 -1.61 14.22 26.30
CA ASN A 20 -0.36 14.10 25.60
C ASN A 20 -0.59 14.39 24.12
N LYS A 21 -0.12 15.54 23.66
CA LYS A 21 -0.13 15.91 22.24
C LYS A 21 1.24 15.59 21.68
N LEU A 22 1.25 14.75 20.66
CA LEU A 22 2.42 14.51 19.85
C LEU A 22 2.31 15.36 18.59
N SER A 23 3.30 16.18 18.32
CA SER A 23 3.46 16.88 17.05
C SER A 23 4.66 16.31 16.30
N GLY A 24 4.71 16.51 14.99
CA GLY A 24 5.84 16.05 14.20
C GLY A 24 5.71 16.39 12.74
N THR A 25 6.70 15.93 11.96
CA THR A 25 6.75 16.11 10.52
C THR A 25 6.98 14.78 9.82
N VAL A 26 6.36 14.63 8.65
CA VAL A 26 6.60 13.51 7.75
C VAL A 26 7.35 14.05 6.54
N VAL A 27 8.49 13.46 6.25
CA VAL A 27 9.33 13.86 5.13
C VAL A 27 9.76 12.64 4.30
N ASP A 28 10.02 12.88 3.04
CA ASP A 28 10.61 11.89 2.15
C ASP A 28 12.07 11.59 2.58
N ASN A 29 12.42 10.32 2.66
CA ASN A 29 13.76 9.90 3.04
C ASN A 29 14.84 10.31 2.02
N THR A 30 14.50 10.40 0.73
CA THR A 30 15.42 10.68 -0.37
C THR A 30 15.58 12.18 -0.58
N THR A 31 14.47 12.89 -0.79
CA THR A 31 14.47 14.32 -1.12
C THR A 31 14.47 15.22 0.10
N LYS A 32 14.17 14.70 1.29
CA LYS A 32 13.97 15.43 2.55
C LYS A 32 12.85 16.47 2.48
N GLN A 33 12.00 16.41 1.46
CA GLN A 33 10.87 17.30 1.32
C GLN A 33 9.69 16.86 2.20
N PRO A 34 8.89 17.80 2.71
CA PRO A 34 7.71 17.48 3.51
C PRO A 34 6.64 16.79 2.67
N ILE A 35 6.02 15.75 3.23
CA ILE A 35 4.94 15.00 2.58
C ILE A 35 3.60 15.49 3.14
N SER A 36 2.85 16.17 2.30
CA SER A 36 1.48 16.63 2.58
C SER A 36 0.46 15.52 2.37
N GLY A 37 -0.54 15.42 3.24
CA GLY A 37 -1.63 14.43 3.13
C GLY A 37 -1.24 13.02 3.52
N ALA A 38 -0.09 12.80 4.16
CA ALA A 38 0.26 11.50 4.74
C ALA A 38 -0.70 11.16 5.88
N ASN A 39 -1.20 9.93 5.90
CA ASN A 39 -2.13 9.44 6.90
C ASN A 39 -1.38 8.77 8.05
N LEU A 40 -1.73 9.17 9.28
CA LEU A 40 -1.19 8.61 10.51
C LEU A 40 -2.31 7.97 11.31
N VAL A 41 -2.14 6.70 11.69
CA VAL A 41 -3.14 5.93 12.45
C VAL A 41 -2.45 5.28 13.66
N VAL A 42 -3.03 5.45 14.84
CA VAL A 42 -2.58 4.75 16.04
C VAL A 42 -3.19 3.36 16.06
N LYS A 43 -2.35 2.33 15.98
CA LYS A 43 -2.77 0.93 15.89
C LYS A 43 -3.54 0.52 17.16
N GLY A 44 -4.72 -0.06 16.97
CA GLY A 44 -5.56 -0.49 18.10
C GLY A 44 -6.43 0.62 18.70
N SER A 45 -6.36 1.86 18.18
CA SER A 45 -7.24 2.96 18.56
C SER A 45 -7.95 3.55 17.35
N LYS A 46 -8.93 4.42 17.60
CA LYS A 46 -9.62 5.18 16.54
C LYS A 46 -8.94 6.54 16.27
N VAL A 47 -7.76 6.76 16.85
CA VAL A 47 -7.03 8.02 16.71
C VAL A 47 -6.29 8.02 15.39
N SER A 48 -6.60 8.99 14.54
CA SER A 48 -5.94 9.20 13.25
C SER A 48 -5.84 10.69 12.94
N THR A 49 -4.86 11.05 12.12
CA THR A 49 -4.65 12.41 11.60
C THR A 49 -3.98 12.35 10.23
N SER A 50 -3.94 13.48 9.53
CA SER A 50 -3.15 13.63 8.31
C SER A 50 -2.20 14.81 8.41
N THR A 51 -1.12 14.79 7.61
CA THR A 51 -0.18 15.90 7.53
C THR A 51 -0.77 17.06 6.75
N ASP A 52 -0.44 18.28 7.16
CA ASP A 52 -0.74 19.53 6.45
C ASP A 52 0.20 19.76 5.26
N PHE A 53 0.08 20.92 4.60
CA PHE A 53 0.92 21.29 3.44
C PHE A 53 2.42 21.38 3.78
N SER A 54 2.76 21.62 5.04
CA SER A 54 4.14 21.64 5.55
C SER A 54 4.64 20.26 5.98
N GLY A 55 3.83 19.20 5.75
CA GLY A 55 4.14 17.86 6.22
C GLY A 55 4.01 17.70 7.74
N THR A 56 3.43 18.69 8.45
CA THR A 56 3.30 18.67 9.91
C THR A 56 2.01 17.97 10.33
N PHE A 57 2.06 17.21 11.41
CA PHE A 57 0.90 16.56 12.02
C PHE A 57 0.79 16.83 13.51
N GLN A 58 -0.40 16.66 14.03
CA GLN A 58 -0.68 16.66 15.46
C GLN A 58 -1.57 15.47 15.81
N LEU A 59 -1.15 14.69 16.79
CA LEU A 59 -1.89 13.58 17.36
C LEU A 59 -2.17 13.87 18.83
N SER A 60 -3.43 13.75 19.22
CA SER A 60 -3.88 13.85 20.62
C SER A 60 -4.15 12.45 21.16
N SER A 61 -4.02 12.28 22.47
CA SER A 61 -4.38 11.03 23.16
C SER A 61 -3.52 9.83 22.72
N VAL A 62 -2.21 10.03 22.63
CA VAL A 62 -1.24 8.97 22.35
C VAL A 62 -0.54 8.58 23.65
N SER A 63 -0.43 7.29 23.91
CA SER A 63 0.25 6.74 25.10
C SER A 63 1.62 6.17 24.73
N LYS A 64 2.56 6.25 25.66
CA LYS A 64 3.88 5.64 25.49
C LYS A 64 3.74 4.13 25.20
N GLY A 65 4.37 3.68 24.13
CA GLY A 65 4.27 2.30 23.63
C GLY A 65 3.31 2.12 22.46
N ASP A 66 2.47 3.12 22.15
CA ASP A 66 1.57 3.04 21.01
C ASP A 66 2.33 2.95 19.69
N GLN A 67 1.80 2.14 18.77
CA GLN A 67 2.32 2.01 17.42
C GLN A 67 1.59 2.98 16.49
N ILE A 68 2.32 3.89 15.89
CA ILE A 68 1.80 4.85 14.91
C ILE A 68 2.19 4.35 13.53
N VAL A 69 1.20 4.03 12.71
CA VAL A 69 1.38 3.64 11.31
C VAL A 69 1.24 4.88 10.45
N VAL A 70 2.26 5.18 9.69
CA VAL A 70 2.30 6.32 8.75
C VAL A 70 2.30 5.77 7.34
N SER A 71 1.39 6.26 6.50
CA SER A 71 1.22 5.79 5.11
C SER A 71 0.93 6.96 4.17
N PHE A 72 1.46 6.85 2.95
CA PHE A 72 1.18 7.77 1.86
C PHE A 72 1.23 7.03 0.52
N VAL A 73 0.47 7.51 -0.47
CA VAL A 73 0.43 6.88 -1.80
C VAL A 73 1.80 6.99 -2.47
N GLY A 74 2.34 5.88 -2.97
CA GLY A 74 3.67 5.82 -3.57
C GLY A 74 4.82 5.62 -2.58
N PHE A 75 4.54 5.50 -1.28
CA PHE A 75 5.53 5.29 -0.23
C PHE A 75 5.28 4.00 0.54
N LYS A 76 6.35 3.42 1.07
CA LYS A 76 6.28 2.27 1.99
C LYS A 76 5.72 2.73 3.32
N SER A 77 4.67 2.06 3.81
CA SER A 77 4.11 2.35 5.13
C SER A 77 5.16 2.08 6.22
N GLN A 78 5.30 3.00 7.16
CA GLN A 78 6.23 2.90 8.28
C GLN A 78 5.48 2.85 9.60
N THR A 79 5.91 1.97 10.51
CA THR A 79 5.39 1.90 11.87
C THR A 79 6.43 2.43 12.84
N VAL A 80 6.04 3.41 13.65
CA VAL A 80 6.89 4.03 14.67
C VAL A 80 6.27 3.78 16.04
N ILE A 81 7.11 3.39 17.02
CA ILE A 81 6.68 3.23 18.41
C ILE A 81 6.85 4.58 19.12
N TYR A 82 5.79 5.07 19.73
CA TYR A 82 5.82 6.30 20.50
C TYR A 82 6.53 6.11 21.83
N SER A 83 7.64 6.81 22.05
CA SER A 83 8.47 6.69 23.27
C SER A 83 8.14 7.75 24.33
N GLY A 84 7.19 8.65 24.06
CA GLY A 84 6.81 9.74 24.97
C GLY A 84 7.44 11.10 24.63
N GLN A 85 8.08 11.22 23.44
CA GLN A 85 8.62 12.50 22.97
C GLN A 85 7.52 13.45 22.48
N ASN A 86 7.73 14.77 22.66
CA ASN A 86 6.77 15.77 22.19
C ASN A 86 6.83 16.03 20.68
N SER A 87 7.95 15.68 20.03
CA SER A 87 8.16 15.87 18.60
C SER A 87 8.71 14.61 17.96
N LEU A 88 8.19 14.28 16.75
CA LEU A 88 8.57 13.10 15.99
C LEU A 88 8.75 13.46 14.52
N THR A 89 9.91 13.11 13.96
CA THR A 89 10.14 13.18 12.50
C THR A 89 10.07 11.78 11.91
N VAL A 90 9.20 11.58 10.93
CA VAL A 90 9.04 10.30 10.23
C VAL A 90 9.58 10.44 8.82
N LEU A 91 10.49 9.52 8.44
CA LEU A 91 11.08 9.46 7.11
C LEU A 91 10.37 8.36 6.32
N LEU A 92 9.57 8.70 5.32
CA LEU A 92 8.96 7.71 4.43
C LEU A 92 9.89 7.43 3.25
N GLN A 93 9.98 6.16 2.88
CA GLN A 93 10.74 5.71 1.71
C GLN A 93 9.78 5.50 0.55
N GLU A 94 10.12 6.00 -0.63
CA GLU A 94 9.36 5.72 -1.85
C GLU A 94 9.26 4.21 -2.06
N GLN A 95 8.10 3.79 -2.49
CA GLN A 95 7.88 2.41 -2.90
C GLN A 95 8.32 2.29 -4.35
N ASP A 96 9.46 1.65 -4.59
CA ASP A 96 9.84 1.25 -5.94
C ASP A 96 8.76 0.32 -6.48
N ASN A 97 7.83 0.87 -7.23
CA ASN A 97 6.98 0.09 -8.11
C ASN A 97 7.84 -0.36 -9.29
N GLU A 98 8.79 -1.25 -9.04
CA GLU A 98 9.28 -2.10 -10.12
C GLU A 98 8.05 -2.87 -10.63
N LEU A 99 7.42 -2.33 -11.66
CA LEU A 99 6.57 -3.13 -12.52
C LEU A 99 7.47 -4.29 -12.96
N LYS A 100 7.32 -5.46 -12.33
CA LYS A 100 8.01 -6.66 -12.76
C LYS A 100 7.68 -6.83 -14.23
N GLU A 101 8.65 -6.49 -15.05
CA GLU A 101 8.53 -6.59 -16.48
C GLU A 101 8.24 -8.05 -16.81
N VAL A 102 7.03 -8.31 -17.30
CA VAL A 102 6.61 -9.66 -17.67
C VAL A 102 7.35 -10.00 -18.96
N VAL A 103 8.46 -10.72 -18.81
CA VAL A 103 9.18 -11.29 -19.95
C VAL A 103 8.39 -12.45 -20.50
N VAL A 104 7.82 -12.28 -21.69
CA VAL A 104 7.11 -13.36 -22.42
C VAL A 104 8.17 -14.12 -23.20
N GLN A 105 8.38 -15.39 -22.86
CA GLN A 105 9.20 -16.30 -23.67
C GLN A 105 8.43 -16.66 -24.95
N VAL A 106 8.89 -16.13 -26.06
CA VAL A 106 8.48 -16.57 -27.41
C VAL A 106 9.57 -17.46 -27.94
N GLY A 107 9.21 -18.55 -28.64
CA GLY A 107 10.01 -19.71 -28.98
C GLY A 107 11.46 -19.55 -29.48
N TYR A 108 11.95 -18.32 -29.71
CA TYR A 108 13.35 -17.99 -30.02
C TYR A 108 13.83 -16.79 -29.20
N GLY A 109 13.83 -16.89 -27.87
CA GLY A 109 14.31 -15.84 -26.97
C GLY A 109 13.21 -15.18 -26.14
N SER A 110 13.59 -14.36 -25.18
CA SER A 110 12.66 -13.60 -24.34
C SER A 110 12.54 -12.17 -24.88
N VAL A 111 11.31 -11.77 -25.23
CA VAL A 111 11.01 -10.39 -25.67
C VAL A 111 10.15 -9.72 -24.60
N LYS A 112 10.51 -8.49 -24.23
CA LYS A 112 9.69 -7.67 -23.33
C LYS A 112 8.36 -7.36 -24.02
N ARG A 113 7.25 -7.47 -23.28
CA ARG A 113 5.88 -7.32 -23.85
C ARG A 113 5.68 -5.99 -24.58
N LYS A 114 6.35 -4.91 -24.12
CA LYS A 114 6.30 -3.59 -24.75
C LYS A 114 7.02 -3.52 -26.10
N ASP A 115 7.97 -4.43 -26.35
CA ASP A 115 8.77 -4.45 -27.58
C ASP A 115 8.19 -5.42 -28.62
N ALA A 116 7.12 -6.13 -28.28
CA ALA A 116 6.39 -6.99 -29.22
C ALA A 116 5.46 -6.14 -30.08
N THR A 117 5.77 -6.02 -31.36
CA THR A 117 4.99 -5.26 -32.36
C THR A 117 3.71 -5.97 -32.81
N GLY A 118 3.37 -7.15 -32.27
CA GLY A 118 2.19 -7.93 -32.58
C GLY A 118 1.24 -8.12 -31.39
N SER A 119 0.01 -8.57 -31.66
CA SER A 119 -0.94 -8.97 -30.63
C SER A 119 -0.46 -10.27 -29.96
N VAL A 120 -0.04 -10.18 -28.70
CA VAL A 120 0.39 -11.34 -27.89
C VAL A 120 -0.78 -11.84 -27.06
N THR A 121 -1.31 -13.03 -27.42
CA THR A 121 -2.35 -13.70 -26.63
C THR A 121 -1.71 -14.75 -25.75
N THR A 122 -1.90 -14.65 -24.43
CA THR A 122 -1.43 -15.64 -23.47
C THR A 122 -2.53 -16.66 -23.19
N LEU A 123 -2.29 -17.93 -23.48
CA LEU A 123 -3.18 -19.03 -23.18
C LEU A 123 -2.67 -19.80 -21.95
N ALA A 124 -3.48 -19.95 -20.94
CA ALA A 124 -3.19 -20.82 -19.81
C ALA A 124 -3.70 -22.23 -20.08
N THR A 125 -3.16 -23.25 -19.41
CA THR A 125 -3.54 -24.65 -19.55
C THR A 125 -5.05 -24.89 -19.37
N LYS A 126 -5.72 -24.04 -18.58
CA LYS A 126 -7.19 -24.08 -18.40
C LYS A 126 -7.99 -23.63 -19.62
N ASP A 127 -7.34 -22.90 -20.55
CA ASP A 127 -7.99 -22.31 -21.72
C ASP A 127 -7.98 -23.27 -22.92
N PHE A 128 -7.31 -24.42 -22.82
CA PHE A 128 -7.35 -25.47 -23.83
C PHE A 128 -8.67 -26.26 -23.76
N ASN A 129 -9.18 -26.65 -24.93
CA ASN A 129 -10.34 -27.53 -25.00
C ASN A 129 -9.99 -28.90 -24.43
N LYS A 130 -10.69 -29.33 -23.38
CA LYS A 130 -10.51 -30.64 -22.72
C LYS A 130 -11.26 -31.80 -23.37
N GLY A 131 -11.75 -31.64 -24.60
CA GLY A 131 -12.40 -32.70 -25.35
C GLY A 131 -11.40 -33.73 -25.88
N VAL A 132 -11.92 -34.73 -26.62
CA VAL A 132 -11.08 -35.69 -27.35
C VAL A 132 -10.42 -34.96 -28.52
N ASN A 133 -9.22 -34.50 -28.31
CA ASN A 133 -8.45 -33.76 -29.31
C ASN A 133 -7.35 -34.67 -29.88
N VAL A 134 -7.36 -34.80 -31.18
CA VAL A 134 -6.40 -35.66 -31.90
C VAL A 134 -5.12 -34.88 -32.24
N SER A 135 -5.17 -33.54 -32.21
CA SER A 135 -3.98 -32.69 -32.46
C SER A 135 -3.99 -31.41 -31.62
N THR A 136 -2.81 -30.87 -31.40
CA THR A 136 -2.61 -29.58 -30.69
C THR A 136 -3.25 -28.40 -31.43
N GLU A 137 -3.40 -28.51 -32.75
CA GLU A 137 -4.02 -27.48 -33.60
C GLU A 137 -5.51 -27.29 -33.25
N ASN A 138 -6.23 -28.40 -33.02
CA ASN A 138 -7.64 -28.37 -32.65
C ASN A 138 -7.88 -27.76 -31.25
N MET A 139 -6.89 -27.82 -30.36
CA MET A 139 -6.99 -27.22 -29.02
C MET A 139 -6.94 -25.68 -29.04
N LEU A 140 -6.37 -25.11 -30.10
CA LEU A 140 -6.20 -23.65 -30.25
C LEU A 140 -7.31 -23.03 -31.10
N THR A 141 -8.11 -23.82 -31.81
CA THR A 141 -9.18 -23.32 -32.69
C THR A 141 -10.19 -22.48 -31.89
N GLY A 142 -10.47 -21.28 -32.37
CA GLY A 142 -11.42 -20.35 -31.76
C GLY A 142 -10.93 -19.64 -30.48
N ARG A 143 -9.68 -19.84 -30.07
CA ARG A 143 -9.12 -19.20 -28.86
C ARG A 143 -8.15 -18.10 -29.19
N VAL A 144 -7.60 -18.03 -30.37
CA VAL A 144 -6.64 -17.00 -30.79
C VAL A 144 -7.22 -16.25 -31.98
N ALA A 145 -7.40 -14.94 -31.82
CA ALA A 145 -7.85 -14.06 -32.88
C ALA A 145 -6.81 -14.00 -34.02
N GLY A 146 -7.26 -14.24 -35.26
CA GLY A 146 -6.41 -14.26 -36.46
C GLY A 146 -5.71 -15.57 -36.75
N LEU A 147 -5.96 -16.65 -35.99
CA LEU A 147 -5.45 -17.96 -36.26
C LEU A 147 -6.48 -18.74 -37.11
N SER A 148 -6.19 -18.95 -38.38
CA SER A 148 -6.94 -19.85 -39.26
C SER A 148 -6.17 -21.17 -39.44
N ILE A 149 -6.73 -22.26 -38.92
CA ILE A 149 -6.16 -23.61 -39.05
C ILE A 149 -6.91 -24.32 -40.13
N ASN A 150 -6.26 -24.59 -41.25
CA ASN A 150 -6.81 -25.39 -42.34
C ASN A 150 -6.30 -26.83 -42.19
N SER A 151 -7.11 -27.67 -41.52
CA SER A 151 -6.81 -29.10 -41.41
C SER A 151 -7.20 -29.77 -42.72
N SER A 152 -6.32 -29.74 -43.71
CA SER A 152 -6.40 -30.67 -44.82
C SER A 152 -6.05 -32.06 -44.29
N GLY A 153 -7.06 -32.80 -43.80
CA GLY A 153 -6.90 -34.19 -43.41
C GLY A 153 -6.52 -34.99 -44.64
N ALA A 154 -5.24 -35.30 -44.77
CA ALA A 154 -4.83 -36.42 -45.61
C ALA A 154 -5.06 -37.69 -44.78
N PRO A 155 -5.93 -38.58 -45.19
CA PRO A 155 -5.97 -39.91 -44.62
C PRO A 155 -4.68 -40.63 -45.01
N GLY A 156 -3.86 -40.99 -44.02
CA GLY A 156 -2.77 -41.94 -44.20
C GLY A 156 -3.30 -43.36 -44.22
#